data_ff6f9826a649b17d7cf1f618982ea60f
#
_entry.id   ff6f9826a649b17d7cf1f618982ea60f
#
_cell.length_a   1.000
_cell.length_b   1.000
_cell.length_c   1.000
_cell.angle_alpha   90.00
_cell.angle_beta   90.00
_cell.angle_gamma   90.00
#
_symmetry.space_group_name_H-M   'P 1'
#
loop_
_entity.id
_entity.type
_entity.pdbx_description
1 polymer ?
#
loop_
_entity_poly.entity_id
_entity_poly.type
_entity_poly.pdbx_seq_one_letter_code
_entity_poly.pdbx_strand_id
1 'polypeptide(L)'
;MAAGRYSFTIEQGATLSFELQYTDVDGLPVDLTGYTGFMQIRSGYSGSAGTVTYLTFPALSGSQYTGGFPSQSSFLSFSGSNLTTPPVSGSIGVYAGWYATQDINFTGSAYYDLEITSGSIRTRLLEGQVQLAKQVTLQ
;
A
#
# COMPACT_ATOMS: atom_id res chain seq x y z
N MET A 1 7.95 17.83 -6.43
CA MET A 1 8.73 17.06 -5.48
C MET A 1 8.82 15.61 -5.96
N ALA A 2 9.98 15.02 -5.94
CA ALA A 2 10.14 13.62 -6.32
C ALA A 2 9.57 12.71 -5.23
N ALA A 3 9.04 11.55 -5.63
CA ALA A 3 8.55 10.56 -4.69
C ALA A 3 9.70 9.99 -3.85
N GLY A 4 9.40 9.65 -2.61
CA GLY A 4 10.32 8.89 -1.79
C GLY A 4 10.52 7.49 -2.36
N ARG A 5 11.58 6.80 -1.92
CA ARG A 5 11.88 5.45 -2.38
C ARG A 5 11.92 4.50 -1.20
N TYR A 6 11.20 3.38 -1.36
CA TYR A 6 11.17 2.34 -0.35
C TYR A 6 10.90 1.00 -1.03
N SER A 7 11.75 0.03 -0.77
CA SER A 7 11.59 -1.31 -1.33
C SER A 7 11.30 -2.28 -0.19
N PHE A 8 10.43 -3.26 -0.47
CA PHE A 8 10.04 -4.22 0.56
C PHE A 8 9.84 -5.61 -0.05
N THR A 9 9.72 -6.58 0.83
CA THR A 9 9.50 -7.98 0.46
C THR A 9 8.12 -8.41 0.94
N ILE A 10 7.38 -9.08 0.05
CA ILE A 10 6.15 -9.76 0.43
C ILE A 10 6.50 -11.22 0.70
N GLU A 11 6.10 -11.71 1.87
CA GLU A 11 6.17 -13.13 2.16
C GLU A 11 4.86 -13.77 1.67
N GLN A 12 4.95 -14.59 0.64
CA GLN A 12 3.80 -15.23 0.04
C GLN A 12 3.04 -16.06 1.09
N GLY A 13 1.73 -15.84 1.19
CA GLY A 13 0.90 -16.55 2.16
C GLY A 13 0.93 -15.97 3.57
N ALA A 14 1.65 -14.88 3.78
CA ALA A 14 1.68 -14.18 5.07
C ALA A 14 1.06 -12.81 4.95
N THR A 15 0.54 -12.29 6.05
CA THR A 15 -0.03 -10.95 6.09
C THR A 15 1.05 -9.90 5.92
N LEU A 16 0.83 -8.98 4.99
CA LEU A 16 1.67 -7.80 4.80
C LEU A 16 1.02 -6.64 5.54
N SER A 17 1.77 -6.00 6.43
CA SER A 17 1.26 -4.83 7.15
C SER A 17 2.42 -3.93 7.54
N PHE A 18 2.38 -2.68 7.10
CA PHE A 18 3.35 -1.69 7.54
C PHE A 18 2.72 -0.31 7.53
N GLU A 19 3.40 0.64 8.13
CA GLU A 19 2.89 2.00 8.28
C GLU A 19 3.91 3.00 7.79
N LEU A 20 3.42 4.00 7.06
CA LEU A 20 4.21 5.13 6.57
C LEU A 20 3.79 6.38 7.32
N GLN A 21 4.75 7.26 7.58
CA GLN A 21 4.49 8.55 8.20
C GLN A 21 4.76 9.65 7.17
N TYR A 22 3.72 10.38 6.78
CA TYR A 22 3.86 11.48 5.83
C TYR A 22 4.01 12.80 6.58
N THR A 23 5.17 13.43 6.40
CA THR A 23 5.47 14.71 7.05
C THR A 23 5.81 15.76 6.00
N ASP A 24 5.61 17.04 6.35
CA ASP A 24 6.00 18.14 5.49
C ASP A 24 7.49 18.45 5.64
N VAL A 25 7.94 19.52 4.98
CA VAL A 25 9.37 19.91 5.00
C VAL A 25 9.87 20.30 6.39
N ASP A 26 8.97 20.67 7.29
CA ASP A 26 9.29 21.04 8.65
C ASP A 26 9.23 19.85 9.62
N GLY A 27 8.95 18.64 9.10
CA GLY A 27 8.84 17.44 9.91
C GLY A 27 7.51 17.28 10.62
N LEU A 28 6.52 18.11 10.31
CA LEU A 28 5.20 18.03 10.92
C LEU A 28 4.30 17.08 10.14
N PRO A 29 3.39 16.36 10.84
CA PRO A 29 2.47 15.47 10.15
C PRO A 29 1.58 16.20 9.17
N VAL A 30 1.35 15.62 8.00
CA VAL A 30 0.40 16.15 7.01
C VAL A 30 -0.98 15.65 7.35
N ASP A 31 -1.95 16.55 7.42
CA ASP A 31 -3.34 16.19 7.67
C ASP A 31 -3.93 15.55 6.42
N LEU A 32 -4.27 14.27 6.53
CA LEU A 32 -4.79 13.47 5.43
C LEU A 32 -6.32 13.45 5.35
N THR A 33 -6.98 14.28 6.14
CA THR A 33 -8.45 14.37 6.11
C THR A 33 -8.91 14.77 4.71
N GLY A 34 -9.83 13.98 4.14
CA GLY A 34 -10.36 14.24 2.80
C GLY A 34 -9.49 13.75 1.65
N TYR A 35 -8.32 13.19 1.93
CA TYR A 35 -7.49 12.58 0.89
C TYR A 35 -8.02 11.22 0.50
N THR A 36 -7.78 10.84 -0.74
CA THR A 36 -7.90 9.46 -1.19
C THR A 36 -6.52 8.97 -1.65
N GLY A 37 -6.40 7.68 -1.86
CA GLY A 37 -5.12 7.13 -2.28
C GLY A 37 -5.29 5.83 -3.03
N PHE A 38 -4.22 5.46 -3.73
CA PHE A 38 -4.21 4.26 -4.54
C PHE A 38 -2.79 3.74 -4.66
N MET A 39 -2.63 2.44 -4.58
CA MET A 39 -1.34 1.79 -4.78
C MET A 39 -1.57 0.50 -5.55
N GLN A 40 -0.65 0.20 -6.46
CA GLN A 40 -0.65 -1.08 -7.16
C GLN A 40 0.75 -1.65 -7.18
N ILE A 41 0.83 -2.97 -7.10
CA ILE A 41 2.07 -3.71 -7.32
C ILE A 41 1.93 -4.40 -8.67
N ARG A 42 2.84 -4.08 -9.58
CA ARG A 42 2.77 -4.53 -10.97
C ARG A 42 4.12 -5.05 -11.45
N SER A 43 4.08 -5.82 -12.54
CA SER A 43 5.30 -6.39 -13.13
C SER A 43 6.16 -5.35 -13.85
N GLY A 44 5.62 -4.18 -14.14
CA GLY A 44 6.33 -3.10 -14.82
C GLY A 44 5.61 -1.78 -14.69
N TYR A 45 6.10 -0.77 -15.38
CA TYR A 45 5.53 0.56 -15.30
C TYR A 45 4.28 0.70 -16.17
N SER A 46 3.43 1.65 -15.81
CA SER A 46 2.24 1.99 -16.57
C SER A 46 2.62 2.29 -18.04
N GLY A 47 1.84 1.78 -18.97
CA GLY A 47 2.08 1.94 -20.39
C GLY A 47 3.01 0.91 -21.02
N SER A 48 3.66 0.06 -20.21
CA SER A 48 4.48 -1.03 -20.73
C SER A 48 3.59 -2.18 -21.17
N ALA A 49 3.88 -2.73 -22.36
CA ALA A 49 3.11 -3.86 -22.87
C ALA A 49 3.33 -5.10 -22.01
N GLY A 50 2.26 -5.89 -21.82
CA GLY A 50 2.34 -7.14 -21.07
C GLY A 50 2.46 -6.99 -19.56
N THR A 51 2.25 -5.81 -19.02
CA THR A 51 2.32 -5.58 -17.57
C THR A 51 1.14 -6.23 -16.86
N VAL A 52 1.44 -6.94 -15.77
CA VAL A 52 0.45 -7.63 -14.95
C VAL A 52 0.35 -6.92 -13.60
N THR A 53 -0.87 -6.75 -13.10
CA THR A 53 -1.12 -6.23 -11.75
C THR A 53 -1.25 -7.39 -10.79
N TYR A 54 -0.42 -7.40 -9.75
CA TYR A 54 -0.43 -8.45 -8.73
C TYR A 54 -1.35 -8.12 -7.57
N LEU A 55 -1.27 -6.90 -7.08
CA LEU A 55 -2.11 -6.43 -5.96
C LEU A 55 -2.55 -4.99 -6.20
N THR A 56 -3.75 -4.67 -5.75
CA THR A 56 -4.31 -3.32 -5.79
C THR A 56 -4.73 -2.93 -4.37
N PHE A 57 -4.35 -1.73 -3.95
CA PHE A 57 -4.61 -1.23 -2.61
C PHE A 57 -5.42 0.07 -2.71
N PRO A 58 -6.76 -0.02 -2.76
CA PRO A 58 -7.58 1.19 -2.69
C PRO A 58 -7.59 1.75 -1.27
N ALA A 59 -7.81 3.05 -1.15
CA ALA A 59 -7.94 3.67 0.17
C ALA A 59 -9.28 3.33 0.79
N LEU A 60 -9.26 3.01 2.08
CA LEU A 60 -10.49 2.84 2.84
C LEU A 60 -11.12 4.21 3.10
N SER A 61 -12.44 4.27 3.05
CA SER A 61 -13.20 5.43 3.50
C SER A 61 -13.89 5.08 4.81
N GLY A 62 -13.50 5.80 5.87
CA GLY A 62 -14.08 5.57 7.20
C GLY A 62 -13.65 4.25 7.83
N SER A 63 -14.41 3.80 8.80
CA SER A 63 -14.13 2.59 9.57
C SER A 63 -14.86 1.39 8.94
N GLN A 64 -14.35 0.89 7.83
CA GLN A 64 -15.02 -0.20 7.11
C GLN A 64 -14.85 -1.56 7.75
N TYR A 65 -13.80 -1.76 8.55
CA TYR A 65 -13.53 -3.05 9.15
C TYR A 65 -13.52 -2.93 10.68
N THR A 66 -14.61 -3.34 11.30
CA THR A 66 -14.75 -3.28 12.75
C THR A 66 -14.49 -4.61 13.43
N GLY A 67 -14.47 -5.70 12.69
CA GLY A 67 -14.29 -7.05 13.24
C GLY A 67 -12.89 -7.62 13.06
N GLY A 68 -11.90 -6.79 12.76
CA GLY A 68 -10.53 -7.23 12.50
C GLY A 68 -10.15 -7.11 11.04
N PHE A 69 -8.95 -7.56 10.70
CA PHE A 69 -8.42 -7.40 9.36
C PHE A 69 -8.83 -8.58 8.47
N PRO A 70 -9.43 -8.31 7.29
CA PRO A 70 -9.84 -9.40 6.39
C PRO A 70 -8.63 -10.06 5.74
N SER A 71 -8.65 -11.39 5.62
CA SER A 71 -7.54 -12.14 5.04
C SER A 71 -7.47 -12.04 3.52
N GLN A 72 -8.55 -11.65 2.85
CA GLN A 72 -8.65 -11.65 1.39
C GLN A 72 -8.52 -10.27 0.77
N SER A 73 -8.32 -9.24 1.57
CA SER A 73 -8.34 -7.86 1.10
C SER A 73 -6.97 -7.21 1.18
N SER A 74 -6.78 -6.21 0.33
CA SER A 74 -5.63 -5.31 0.40
C SER A 74 -6.16 -3.88 0.32
N PHE A 75 -5.58 -2.98 1.12
CA PHE A 75 -6.06 -1.60 1.18
C PHE A 75 -5.03 -0.67 1.80
N LEU A 76 -5.26 0.64 1.59
CA LEU A 76 -4.56 1.70 2.29
C LEU A 76 -5.49 2.27 3.35
N SER A 77 -4.94 2.65 4.49
CA SER A 77 -5.71 3.30 5.55
C SER A 77 -5.04 4.60 5.95
N PHE A 78 -5.76 5.71 5.85
CA PHE A 78 -5.27 6.99 6.36
C PHE A 78 -5.52 7.15 7.86
N SER A 79 -6.00 6.10 8.49
CA SER A 79 -6.16 6.02 9.95
C SER A 79 -5.10 5.10 10.57
N GLY A 80 -3.95 4.96 9.92
CA GLY A 80 -2.84 4.15 10.40
C GLY A 80 -3.07 2.67 10.19
N SER A 81 -2.07 1.88 10.55
CA SER A 81 -2.15 0.42 10.41
C SER A 81 -3.13 -0.22 11.39
N ASN A 82 -3.48 0.48 12.47
CA ASN A 82 -4.43 0.00 13.47
C ASN A 82 -5.87 0.43 13.18
N LEU A 83 -6.10 1.24 12.14
CA LEU A 83 -7.40 1.78 11.74
C LEU A 83 -8.05 2.72 12.75
N THR A 84 -7.31 3.16 13.77
CA THR A 84 -7.85 4.02 14.82
C THR A 84 -7.10 5.34 14.97
N THR A 85 -5.96 5.50 14.29
CA THR A 85 -5.19 6.74 14.35
C THR A 85 -5.88 7.81 13.51
N PRO A 86 -6.09 9.03 14.05
CA PRO A 86 -6.75 10.08 13.27
C PRO A 86 -5.97 10.47 12.01
N PRO A 87 -6.64 10.83 10.91
CA PRO A 87 -5.97 11.22 9.67
C PRO A 87 -5.04 12.42 9.80
N VAL A 88 -5.27 13.28 10.80
CA VAL A 88 -4.41 14.44 11.05
C VAL A 88 -2.98 14.05 11.42
N SER A 89 -2.76 12.79 11.81
CA SER A 89 -1.43 12.32 12.19
C SER A 89 -0.51 12.02 11.02
N GLY A 90 -1.03 12.00 9.79
CA GLY A 90 -0.25 11.70 8.59
C GLY A 90 0.17 10.25 8.45
N SER A 91 -0.43 9.33 9.20
CA SER A 91 -0.09 7.92 9.17
C SER A 91 -0.88 7.20 8.09
N ILE A 92 -0.16 6.43 7.26
CA ILE A 92 -0.77 5.64 6.18
C ILE A 92 -0.44 4.19 6.43
N GLY A 93 -1.45 3.38 6.69
CA GLY A 93 -1.31 1.94 6.84
C GLY A 93 -1.42 1.25 5.49
N VAL A 94 -0.56 0.28 5.25
CA VAL A 94 -0.60 -0.57 4.05
C VAL A 94 -0.83 -2.00 4.52
N TYR A 95 -1.87 -2.62 3.99
CA TYR A 95 -2.29 -3.94 4.44
C TYR A 95 -2.66 -4.83 3.26
N ALA A 96 -2.16 -6.07 3.29
CA ALA A 96 -2.63 -7.13 2.40
C ALA A 96 -2.75 -8.41 3.23
N GLY A 97 -3.95 -9.01 3.23
CA GLY A 97 -4.20 -10.23 3.97
C GLY A 97 -3.44 -11.42 3.40
N TRP A 98 -3.22 -12.45 4.21
CA TRP A 98 -2.43 -13.61 3.80
C TRP A 98 -3.03 -14.33 2.59
N TYR A 99 -4.34 -14.32 2.45
CA TYR A 99 -4.99 -14.98 1.31
C TYR A 99 -4.71 -14.20 0.01
N ALA A 100 -4.68 -12.87 0.08
CA ALA A 100 -4.36 -12.04 -1.07
C ALA A 100 -2.91 -12.22 -1.50
N THR A 101 -1.98 -12.32 -0.54
CA THR A 101 -0.56 -12.52 -0.88
C THR A 101 -0.28 -13.94 -1.36
N GLN A 102 -1.09 -14.92 -0.97
CA GLN A 102 -0.91 -16.31 -1.35
C GLN A 102 -1.08 -16.52 -2.87
N ASP A 103 -1.93 -15.72 -3.50
CA ASP A 103 -2.25 -15.87 -4.91
C ASP A 103 -1.24 -15.22 -5.85
N ILE A 104 -0.34 -14.39 -5.34
CA ILE A 104 0.64 -13.76 -6.20
C ILE A 104 1.83 -14.68 -6.42
N ASN A 105 2.37 -14.64 -7.64
CA ASN A 105 3.50 -15.49 -7.99
C ASN A 105 4.32 -14.78 -9.08
N PHE A 106 5.51 -14.31 -8.71
CA PHE A 106 6.42 -13.73 -9.69
C PHE A 106 7.85 -14.02 -9.26
N THR A 107 8.76 -13.95 -10.22
CA THR A 107 10.18 -14.11 -10.00
C THR A 107 10.88 -12.79 -10.32
N GLY A 108 11.90 -12.45 -9.55
CA GLY A 108 12.60 -11.18 -9.70
C GLY A 108 11.89 -10.08 -8.95
N SER A 109 11.83 -8.88 -9.53
CA SER A 109 11.27 -7.72 -8.89
C SER A 109 9.95 -7.31 -9.53
N ALA A 110 9.01 -6.91 -8.70
CA ALA A 110 7.86 -6.13 -9.13
C ALA A 110 8.08 -4.66 -8.76
N TYR A 111 7.16 -3.80 -9.16
CA TYR A 111 7.28 -2.36 -8.94
C TYR A 111 5.98 -1.84 -8.36
N TYR A 112 6.07 -0.79 -7.56
CA TYR A 112 4.89 -0.16 -7.01
C TYR A 112 5.07 1.35 -6.93
N ASP A 113 3.96 2.07 -6.90
CA ASP A 113 3.92 3.45 -6.44
C ASP A 113 2.66 3.65 -5.61
N LEU A 114 2.73 4.63 -4.71
CA LEU A 114 1.63 5.03 -3.87
C LEU A 114 1.30 6.49 -4.20
N GLU A 115 0.07 6.72 -4.62
CA GLU A 115 -0.40 8.07 -4.96
C GLU A 115 -1.50 8.48 -4.01
N ILE A 116 -1.51 9.76 -3.64
CA ILE A 116 -2.59 10.35 -2.86
C ILE A 116 -3.19 11.51 -3.65
N THR A 117 -4.48 11.73 -3.44
CA THR A 117 -5.22 12.75 -4.18
C THR A 117 -6.03 13.58 -3.22
N SER A 118 -5.94 14.91 -3.38
CA SER A 118 -6.79 15.87 -2.68
C SER A 118 -7.37 16.83 -3.71
N GLY A 119 -8.69 16.79 -3.90
CA GLY A 119 -9.34 17.56 -4.95
C GLY A 119 -8.82 17.16 -6.33
N SER A 120 -8.25 18.11 -7.06
CA SER A 120 -7.69 17.87 -8.39
C SER A 120 -6.19 17.58 -8.37
N ILE A 121 -5.55 17.57 -7.21
CA ILE A 121 -4.10 17.42 -7.08
C ILE A 121 -3.78 15.98 -6.69
N ARG A 122 -2.99 15.32 -7.55
CA ARG A 122 -2.50 13.95 -7.31
C ARG A 122 -1.00 14.00 -7.10
N THR A 123 -0.53 13.39 -6.03
CA THR A 123 0.89 13.36 -5.69
C THR A 123 1.36 11.93 -5.58
N ARG A 124 2.44 11.58 -6.29
CA ARG A 124 3.12 10.32 -6.09
C ARG A 124 3.98 10.46 -4.85
N LEU A 125 3.61 9.74 -3.81
CA LEU A 125 4.24 9.89 -2.51
C LEU A 125 5.42 8.97 -2.33
N LEU A 126 5.34 7.76 -2.88
CA LEU A 126 6.31 6.70 -2.64
C LEU A 126 6.38 5.79 -3.86
N GLU A 127 7.57 5.30 -4.17
CA GLU A 127 7.77 4.31 -5.23
C GLU A 127 8.92 3.38 -4.86
N GLY A 128 8.99 2.22 -5.49
CA GLY A 128 10.07 1.29 -5.24
C GLY A 128 9.86 -0.07 -5.88
N GLN A 129 10.63 -1.02 -5.42
CA GLN A 129 10.59 -2.39 -5.90
C GLN A 129 10.06 -3.32 -4.82
N VAL A 130 9.44 -4.41 -5.25
CA VAL A 130 8.89 -5.43 -4.36
C VAL A 130 9.48 -6.77 -4.75
N GLN A 131 9.97 -7.50 -3.75
CA GLN A 131 10.44 -8.87 -3.91
C GLN A 131 9.37 -9.82 -3.36
N LEU A 132 9.33 -11.04 -3.88
CA LEU A 132 8.44 -12.06 -3.36
C LEU A 132 9.25 -13.21 -2.77
N ALA A 133 9.06 -13.44 -1.48
CA ALA A 133 9.61 -14.62 -0.82
C ALA A 133 8.55 -15.72 -0.87
N LYS A 134 8.77 -16.71 -1.72
CA LYS A 134 7.78 -17.75 -1.99
C LYS A 134 7.67 -18.71 -0.81
N GLN A 135 6.44 -19.11 -0.51
CA GLN A 135 6.20 -20.04 0.58
C GLN A 135 6.47 -21.49 0.15
N VAL A 136 6.86 -22.30 1.12
CA VAL A 136 7.04 -23.74 0.94
C VAL A 136 5.81 -24.48 1.45
N THR A 137 5.30 -24.05 2.60
CA THR A 137 4.13 -24.67 3.21
C THR A 137 2.86 -24.17 2.55
N LEU A 138 2.02 -25.09 2.13
CA LEU A 138 0.72 -24.79 1.55
C LEU A 138 -0.37 -25.04 2.59
N GLN A 139 -1.11 -24.01 2.91
CA GLN A 139 -2.20 -24.09 3.87
C GLN A 139 -3.55 -23.95 3.20
#